data_63bfb0783e2cc7ce8139417022fae040
#
_entry.id   63bfb0783e2cc7ce8139417022fae040
#
_cell.length_a   1.000
_cell.length_b   1.000
_cell.length_c   1.000
_cell.angle_alpha   90.00
_cell.angle_beta   90.00
_cell.angle_gamma   90.00
#
_symmetry.space_group_name_H-M   'P 1'
#
loop_
_entity.id
_entity.type
_entity.pdbx_description
1 polymer ?
#
loop_
_entity_poly.entity_id
_entity_poly.type
_entity_poly.pdbx_seq_one_letter_code
_entity_poly.pdbx_strand_id
1 'polypeptide(L)'
;GLCLIWIPEVTGIGVETMRSALEGNVFGMGDLAVILIAKLALTAVCVGFGLATGVFTPALVIGLLFGALVGQGLGIVFGSGHSDLGIFAVCGAVAVASPVIGAPLSAILIVFELTRNYELTTAAMLSVVFANLVSYRIFGRSWFDRLLFNRGVDVSQGRDYLLLQAQSVGESMDSPLVTVLGSESLAEV
;
A
#
# COMPACT_ATOMS: atom_id res chain seq x y z
N GLY A 1 9.56 -6.63 -21.83
CA GLY A 1 10.27 -6.41 -23.11
C GLY A 1 9.45 -5.67 -24.17
N LEU A 2 8.35 -6.23 -24.65
CA LEU A 2 7.56 -5.64 -25.76
C LEU A 2 6.95 -4.27 -25.42
N CYS A 3 6.48 -4.06 -24.20
CA CYS A 3 5.91 -2.78 -23.77
C CYS A 3 6.95 -1.63 -23.72
N LEU A 4 8.24 -1.94 -23.56
CA LEU A 4 9.33 -0.96 -23.55
C LEU A 4 9.49 -0.23 -24.89
N ILE A 5 9.10 -0.88 -25.98
CA ILE A 5 9.26 -0.34 -27.34
C ILE A 5 8.17 0.69 -27.63
N TRP A 6 6.97 0.53 -27.03
CA TRP A 6 5.80 1.35 -27.34
C TRP A 6 5.55 2.44 -26.29
N ILE A 7 5.80 2.16 -25.04
CA ILE A 7 5.54 3.08 -23.91
C ILE A 7 6.68 2.94 -22.90
N PRO A 8 7.83 3.59 -23.10
CA PRO A 8 8.98 3.49 -22.20
C PRO A 8 8.68 4.04 -20.80
N GLU A 9 7.75 4.98 -20.66
CA GLU A 9 7.35 5.62 -19.40
C GLU A 9 6.70 4.64 -18.41
N VAL A 10 6.17 3.53 -18.89
CA VAL A 10 5.52 2.50 -18.05
C VAL A 10 6.55 1.61 -17.35
N THR A 11 7.81 1.61 -17.81
CA THR A 11 8.84 0.72 -17.29
C THR A 11 9.55 1.30 -16.05
N GLY A 12 10.17 0.41 -15.29
CA GLY A 12 10.89 0.77 -14.07
C GLY A 12 9.98 1.19 -12.91
N ILE A 13 10.58 1.88 -11.96
CA ILE A 13 9.93 2.34 -10.72
C ILE A 13 8.96 3.51 -11.01
N GLY A 14 9.02 4.12 -12.21
CA GLY A 14 8.17 5.25 -12.61
C GLY A 14 8.58 6.59 -11.97
N VAL A 15 9.82 6.71 -11.48
CA VAL A 15 10.33 7.95 -10.86
C VAL A 15 10.33 9.12 -11.84
N GLU A 16 10.72 8.87 -13.10
CA GLU A 16 10.70 9.90 -14.13
C GLU A 16 9.29 10.35 -14.47
N THR A 17 8.36 9.41 -14.57
CA THR A 17 6.93 9.69 -14.78
C THR A 17 6.34 10.48 -13.59
N MET A 18 6.72 10.09 -12.36
CA MET A 18 6.37 10.84 -11.14
C MET A 18 6.88 12.28 -11.20
N ARG A 19 8.16 12.46 -11.53
CA ARG A 19 8.80 13.76 -11.60
C ARG A 19 8.16 14.65 -12.66
N SER A 20 7.96 14.12 -13.85
CA SER A 20 7.33 14.85 -14.95
C SER A 20 5.88 15.23 -14.63
N ALA A 21 5.13 14.36 -13.94
CA ALA A 21 3.76 14.64 -13.53
C ALA A 21 3.70 15.70 -12.41
N LEU A 22 4.70 15.76 -11.52
CA LEU A 22 4.79 16.76 -10.44
C LEU A 22 5.29 18.12 -10.96
N GLU A 23 6.21 18.13 -11.92
CA GLU A 23 6.78 19.34 -12.52
C GLU A 23 5.79 20.04 -13.50
N GLY A 24 4.60 19.45 -13.71
CA GLY A 24 3.58 20.04 -14.60
C GLY A 24 3.99 19.98 -16.08
N ASN A 25 5.01 19.22 -16.41
CA ASN A 25 5.44 18.98 -17.78
C ASN A 25 4.38 18.12 -18.47
N VAL A 26 3.73 18.70 -19.42
CA VAL A 26 2.42 18.43 -19.98
C VAL A 26 2.38 17.08 -20.68
N PHE A 27 2.13 16.01 -19.94
CA PHE A 27 1.45 14.89 -20.55
C PHE A 27 0.00 15.31 -20.83
N GLY A 28 -0.43 15.18 -22.07
CA GLY A 28 -1.84 15.38 -22.40
C GLY A 28 -2.72 14.46 -21.54
N MET A 29 -3.94 14.85 -21.26
CA MET A 29 -4.88 14.04 -20.47
C MET A 29 -5.02 12.62 -21.05
N GLY A 30 -4.91 12.48 -22.38
CA GLY A 30 -4.91 11.19 -23.07
C GLY A 30 -3.68 10.34 -22.76
N ASP A 31 -2.50 10.95 -22.73
CA ASP A 31 -1.24 10.24 -22.46
C ASP A 31 -1.19 9.72 -21.03
N LEU A 32 -1.59 10.56 -20.06
CA LEU A 32 -1.71 10.16 -18.65
C LEU A 32 -2.68 8.99 -18.47
N ALA A 33 -3.82 9.00 -19.17
CA ALA A 33 -4.79 7.92 -19.09
C ALA A 33 -4.22 6.61 -19.69
N VAL A 34 -3.52 6.68 -20.82
CA VAL A 34 -2.88 5.51 -21.44
C VAL A 34 -1.80 4.94 -20.54
N ILE A 35 -0.92 5.79 -19.98
CA ILE A 35 0.14 5.36 -19.07
C ILE A 35 -0.45 4.73 -17.81
N LEU A 36 -1.51 5.30 -17.24
CA LEU A 36 -2.22 4.78 -16.07
C LEU A 36 -2.77 3.38 -16.33
N ILE A 37 -3.53 3.21 -17.43
CA ILE A 37 -4.14 1.92 -17.78
C ILE A 37 -3.06 0.88 -18.06
N ALA A 38 -2.02 1.24 -18.81
CA ALA A 38 -0.91 0.35 -19.12
C ALA A 38 -0.15 -0.07 -17.84
N LYS A 39 0.11 0.87 -16.92
CA LYS A 39 0.77 0.59 -15.63
C LYS A 39 -0.08 -0.33 -14.77
N LEU A 40 -1.38 -0.09 -14.69
CA LEU A 40 -2.31 -0.90 -13.92
C LEU A 40 -2.40 -2.32 -14.48
N ALA A 41 -2.53 -2.46 -15.81
CA ALA A 41 -2.58 -3.76 -16.47
C ALA A 41 -1.28 -4.56 -16.28
N LEU A 42 -0.12 -3.93 -16.49
CA LEU A 42 1.18 -4.58 -16.29
C LEU A 42 1.40 -4.98 -14.83
N THR A 43 1.04 -4.13 -13.88
CA THR A 43 1.15 -4.46 -12.45
C THR A 43 0.27 -5.64 -12.09
N ALA A 44 -1.00 -5.66 -12.57
CA ALA A 44 -1.91 -6.77 -12.34
C ALA A 44 -1.39 -8.09 -12.95
N VAL A 45 -0.84 -8.04 -14.16
CA VAL A 45 -0.24 -9.21 -14.82
C VAL A 45 0.98 -9.70 -14.05
N CYS A 46 1.90 -8.81 -13.66
CA CYS A 46 3.11 -9.18 -12.90
C CYS A 46 2.75 -9.83 -11.54
N VAL A 47 1.79 -9.26 -10.83
CA VAL A 47 1.32 -9.81 -9.55
C VAL A 47 0.60 -11.14 -9.76
N GLY A 48 -0.22 -11.26 -10.80
CA GLY A 48 -0.95 -12.48 -11.14
C GLY A 48 -0.04 -13.64 -11.52
N PHE A 49 1.10 -13.39 -12.16
CA PHE A 49 2.12 -14.39 -12.45
C PHE A 49 3.03 -14.73 -11.24
N GLY A 50 2.77 -14.14 -10.07
CA GLY A 50 3.54 -14.42 -8.86
C GLY A 50 4.97 -13.88 -8.89
N LEU A 51 5.27 -12.91 -9.76
CA LEU A 51 6.57 -12.25 -9.75
C LEU A 51 6.74 -11.55 -8.39
N ALA A 52 7.88 -11.78 -7.76
CA ALA A 52 8.26 -11.15 -6.49
C ALA A 52 8.57 -9.66 -6.70
N THR A 53 7.55 -8.87 -7.04
CA THR A 53 7.65 -7.43 -7.23
C THR A 53 7.05 -6.70 -6.03
N GLY A 54 7.70 -5.61 -5.62
CA GLY A 54 7.12 -4.71 -4.62
C GLY A 54 5.85 -4.05 -5.17
N VAL A 55 4.72 -4.27 -4.53
CA VAL A 55 3.42 -3.68 -4.96
C VAL A 55 3.29 -2.21 -4.54
N PHE A 56 4.09 -1.79 -3.57
CA PHE A 56 4.03 -0.45 -3.01
C PHE A 56 4.32 0.66 -4.03
N THR A 57 5.47 0.57 -4.71
CA THR A 57 5.87 1.60 -5.68
C THR A 57 4.92 1.69 -6.88
N PRO A 58 4.48 0.59 -7.51
CA PRO A 58 3.43 0.65 -8.51
C PRO A 58 2.14 1.28 -8.02
N ALA A 59 1.72 1.00 -6.78
CA ALA A 59 0.52 1.60 -6.19
C ALA A 59 0.64 3.12 -6.04
N LEU A 60 1.82 3.61 -5.60
CA LEU A 60 2.10 5.04 -5.54
C LEU A 60 2.00 5.70 -6.92
N VAL A 61 2.62 5.11 -7.94
CA VAL A 61 2.61 5.67 -9.30
C VAL A 61 1.21 5.67 -9.89
N ILE A 62 0.47 4.58 -9.74
CA ILE A 62 -0.92 4.48 -10.20
C ILE A 62 -1.77 5.57 -9.51
N GLY A 63 -1.63 5.73 -8.19
CA GLY A 63 -2.34 6.75 -7.43
C GLY A 63 -1.98 8.16 -7.86
N LEU A 64 -0.68 8.43 -8.10
CA LEU A 64 -0.18 9.72 -8.56
C LEU A 64 -0.76 10.08 -9.95
N LEU A 65 -0.70 9.15 -10.89
CA LEU A 65 -1.24 9.36 -12.24
C LEU A 65 -2.76 9.58 -12.20
N PHE A 66 -3.47 8.81 -11.39
CA PHE A 66 -4.91 9.00 -11.19
C PHE A 66 -5.21 10.36 -10.58
N GLY A 67 -4.48 10.77 -9.54
CA GLY A 67 -4.61 12.09 -8.92
C GLY A 67 -4.33 13.23 -9.91
N ALA A 68 -3.27 13.10 -10.72
CA ALA A 68 -2.95 14.08 -11.76
C ALA A 68 -4.07 14.20 -12.81
N LEU A 69 -4.64 13.06 -13.24
CA LEU A 69 -5.78 13.03 -14.16
C LEU A 69 -7.01 13.74 -13.57
N VAL A 70 -7.33 13.47 -12.32
CA VAL A 70 -8.44 14.13 -11.61
C VAL A 70 -8.17 15.63 -11.50
N GLY A 71 -6.95 16.03 -11.13
CA GLY A 71 -6.55 17.43 -11.05
C GLY A 71 -6.67 18.17 -12.38
N GLN A 72 -6.21 17.56 -13.48
CA GLN A 72 -6.38 18.13 -14.83
C GLN A 72 -7.86 18.25 -15.21
N GLY A 73 -8.66 17.21 -14.96
CA GLY A 73 -10.10 17.22 -15.25
C GLY A 73 -10.83 18.33 -14.49
N LEU A 74 -10.53 18.49 -13.19
CA LEU A 74 -11.09 19.57 -12.38
C LEU A 74 -10.60 20.95 -12.85
N GLY A 75 -9.34 21.07 -13.24
CA GLY A 75 -8.77 22.30 -13.80
C GLY A 75 -9.51 22.76 -15.05
N ILE A 76 -9.92 21.84 -15.93
CA ILE A 76 -10.71 22.15 -17.13
C ILE A 76 -12.12 22.59 -16.75
N VAL A 77 -12.75 21.96 -15.76
CA VAL A 77 -14.14 22.23 -15.36
C VAL A 77 -14.24 23.55 -14.58
N PHE A 78 -13.29 23.81 -13.68
CA PHE A 78 -13.33 24.98 -12.77
C PHE A 78 -12.44 26.14 -13.20
N GLY A 79 -11.65 25.99 -14.29
CA GLY A 79 -10.78 27.05 -14.79
C GLY A 79 -9.61 27.39 -13.86
N SER A 80 -9.31 26.54 -12.88
CA SER A 80 -8.19 26.70 -11.97
C SER A 80 -6.89 26.33 -12.68
N GLY A 81 -5.88 27.21 -12.58
CA GLY A 81 -4.61 27.02 -13.26
C GLY A 81 -3.84 25.79 -12.78
N HIS A 82 -2.77 25.48 -13.48
CA HIS A 82 -1.91 24.29 -13.31
C HIS A 82 -1.24 24.15 -11.93
N SER A 83 -1.38 25.12 -11.02
CA SER A 83 -0.69 25.14 -9.72
C SER A 83 -1.10 24.03 -8.74
N ASP A 84 -2.25 23.41 -8.95
CA ASP A 84 -2.80 22.42 -8.01
C ASP A 84 -2.55 20.96 -8.42
N LEU A 85 -2.00 20.71 -9.62
CA LEU A 85 -1.77 19.35 -10.15
C LEU A 85 -0.90 18.52 -9.21
N GLY A 86 0.15 19.09 -8.64
CA GLY A 86 1.03 18.43 -7.71
C GLY A 86 0.32 17.97 -6.43
N ILE A 87 -0.61 18.78 -5.93
CA ILE A 87 -1.41 18.47 -4.73
C ILE A 87 -2.30 17.25 -5.02
N PHE A 88 -3.04 17.27 -6.13
CA PHE A 88 -3.89 16.15 -6.53
C PHE A 88 -3.09 14.88 -6.79
N ALA A 89 -1.92 14.99 -7.42
CA ALA A 89 -1.03 13.87 -7.69
C ALA A 89 -0.54 13.21 -6.39
N VAL A 90 -0.05 14.01 -5.42
CA VAL A 90 0.42 13.48 -4.12
C VAL A 90 -0.73 12.90 -3.32
N CYS A 91 -1.88 13.57 -3.24
CA CYS A 91 -3.07 13.05 -2.56
C CYS A 91 -3.53 11.71 -3.18
N GLY A 92 -3.53 11.60 -4.51
CA GLY A 92 -3.84 10.37 -5.20
C GLY A 92 -2.85 9.25 -4.91
N ALA A 93 -1.55 9.56 -4.90
CA ALA A 93 -0.49 8.58 -4.58
C ALA A 93 -0.72 7.93 -3.21
N VAL A 94 -0.92 8.75 -2.17
CA VAL A 94 -1.11 8.21 -0.81
C VAL A 94 -2.47 7.57 -0.60
N ALA A 95 -3.52 8.07 -1.28
CA ALA A 95 -4.85 7.48 -1.24
C ALA A 95 -4.86 6.04 -1.75
N VAL A 96 -4.10 5.73 -2.80
CA VAL A 96 -4.00 4.36 -3.34
C VAL A 96 -3.01 3.52 -2.55
N ALA A 97 -1.87 4.06 -2.14
CA ALA A 97 -0.83 3.32 -1.42
C ALA A 97 -1.25 2.92 0.00
N SER A 98 -1.99 3.79 0.70
CA SER A 98 -2.39 3.59 2.09
C SER A 98 -3.20 2.29 2.32
N PRO A 99 -4.30 2.01 1.59
CA PRO A 99 -5.06 0.78 1.76
C PRO A 99 -4.30 -0.46 1.27
N VAL A 100 -3.33 -0.31 0.37
CA VAL A 100 -2.47 -1.42 -0.06
C VAL A 100 -1.59 -1.87 1.09
N ILE A 101 -0.95 -0.92 1.79
CA ILE A 101 -0.06 -1.23 2.92
C ILE A 101 -0.86 -1.59 4.19
N GLY A 102 -2.02 -0.98 4.40
CA GLY A 102 -2.78 -1.06 5.65
C GLY A 102 -2.25 -0.16 6.76
N ALA A 103 -1.45 0.87 6.43
CA ALA A 103 -0.83 1.78 7.38
C ALA A 103 -1.17 3.25 7.05
N PRO A 104 -2.40 3.71 7.32
CA PRO A 104 -2.86 5.05 6.96
C PRO A 104 -2.06 6.16 7.65
N LEU A 105 -1.75 6.01 8.92
CA LEU A 105 -0.98 7.01 9.67
C LEU A 105 0.44 7.17 9.13
N SER A 106 1.11 6.06 8.80
CA SER A 106 2.44 6.09 8.22
C SER A 106 2.46 6.79 6.86
N ALA A 107 1.44 6.55 6.02
CA ALA A 107 1.33 7.21 4.73
C ALA A 107 1.19 8.73 4.87
N ILE A 108 0.39 9.21 5.82
CA ILE A 108 0.21 10.63 6.11
C ILE A 108 1.51 11.25 6.64
N LEU A 109 2.18 10.58 7.59
CA LEU A 109 3.44 11.07 8.16
C LEU A 109 4.55 11.18 7.11
N ILE A 110 4.64 10.22 6.20
CA ILE A 110 5.61 10.27 5.08
C ILE A 110 5.37 11.52 4.22
N VAL A 111 4.12 11.82 3.87
CA VAL A 111 3.80 13.02 3.10
C VAL A 111 4.19 14.28 3.86
N PHE A 112 3.85 14.35 5.16
CA PHE A 112 4.21 15.51 5.99
C PHE A 112 5.72 15.72 6.07
N GLU A 113 6.47 14.65 6.29
CA GLU A 113 7.92 14.71 6.43
C GLU A 113 8.63 15.12 5.11
N LEU A 114 8.15 14.59 3.99
CA LEU A 114 8.72 14.89 2.67
C LEU A 114 8.37 16.31 2.18
N THR A 115 7.15 16.76 2.44
CA THR A 115 6.68 18.03 1.88
C THR A 115 6.78 19.19 2.86
N ARG A 116 6.74 18.93 4.17
CA ARG A 116 6.68 19.92 5.26
C ARG A 116 5.60 20.99 5.04
N ASN A 117 4.57 20.65 4.29
CA ASN A 117 3.46 21.51 3.94
C ASN A 117 2.18 21.02 4.63
N TYR A 118 1.64 21.85 5.54
CA TYR A 118 0.44 21.49 6.31
C TYR A 118 -0.81 21.42 5.44
N GLU A 119 -0.95 22.28 4.44
CA GLU A 119 -2.12 22.28 3.55
C GLU A 119 -2.17 20.98 2.73
N LEU A 120 -1.04 20.59 2.14
CA LEU A 120 -0.92 19.35 1.41
C LEU A 120 -1.16 18.13 2.34
N THR A 121 -0.64 18.17 3.57
CA THR A 121 -0.81 17.09 4.54
C THR A 121 -2.27 16.94 4.96
N THR A 122 -2.99 18.03 5.18
CA THR A 122 -4.43 17.96 5.53
C THR A 122 -5.26 17.43 4.38
N ALA A 123 -4.97 17.82 3.14
CA ALA A 123 -5.60 17.26 1.95
C ALA A 123 -5.30 15.75 1.80
N ALA A 124 -4.05 15.36 2.02
CA ALA A 124 -3.64 13.95 2.01
C ALA A 124 -4.33 13.13 3.12
N MET A 125 -4.49 13.68 4.33
CA MET A 125 -5.25 13.05 5.42
C MET A 125 -6.67 12.71 5.01
N LEU A 126 -7.39 13.68 4.44
CA LEU A 126 -8.76 13.47 3.96
C LEU A 126 -8.78 12.38 2.88
N SER A 127 -7.89 12.46 1.90
CA SER A 127 -7.80 11.49 0.80
C SER A 127 -7.53 10.07 1.33
N VAL A 128 -6.61 9.92 2.28
CA VAL A 128 -6.28 8.64 2.92
C VAL A 128 -7.46 8.08 3.71
N VAL A 129 -8.15 8.91 4.49
CA VAL A 129 -9.32 8.47 5.28
C VAL A 129 -10.43 7.94 4.37
N PHE A 130 -10.81 8.71 3.34
CA PHE A 130 -11.84 8.28 2.40
C PHE A 130 -11.45 7.04 1.62
N ALA A 131 -10.21 6.98 1.12
CA ALA A 131 -9.72 5.82 0.38
C ALA A 131 -9.71 4.54 1.23
N ASN A 132 -9.24 4.63 2.48
CA ASN A 132 -9.28 3.50 3.40
C ASN A 132 -10.71 3.09 3.74
N LEU A 133 -11.62 4.05 4.01
CA LEU A 133 -13.01 3.76 4.29
C LEU A 133 -13.66 2.96 3.15
N VAL A 134 -13.46 3.42 1.91
CA VAL A 134 -13.97 2.74 0.71
C VAL A 134 -13.34 1.36 0.55
N SER A 135 -12.02 1.28 0.68
CA SER A 135 -11.29 0.01 0.54
C SER A 135 -11.72 -1.02 1.58
N TYR A 136 -11.84 -0.63 2.86
CA TYR A 136 -12.30 -1.52 3.92
C TYR A 136 -13.77 -1.94 3.75
N ARG A 137 -14.63 -1.07 3.23
CA ARG A 137 -16.03 -1.42 2.93
C ARG A 137 -16.15 -2.45 1.81
N ILE A 138 -15.26 -2.39 0.80
CA ILE A 138 -15.32 -3.28 -0.37
C ILE A 138 -14.55 -4.57 -0.10
N PHE A 139 -13.35 -4.47 0.47
CA PHE A 139 -12.40 -5.58 0.58
C PHE A 139 -12.25 -6.14 2.01
N GLY A 140 -12.64 -5.39 3.03
CA GLY A 140 -12.61 -5.78 4.44
C GLY A 140 -11.23 -5.79 5.09
N ARG A 141 -10.16 -5.89 4.33
CA ARG A 141 -8.75 -5.95 4.80
C ARG A 141 -7.83 -5.24 3.82
N SER A 142 -6.61 -4.86 4.27
CA SER A 142 -5.57 -4.37 3.38
C SER A 142 -5.13 -5.46 2.39
N TRP A 143 -4.48 -5.05 1.30
CA TRP A 143 -4.02 -6.02 0.31
C TRP A 143 -2.96 -6.97 0.90
N PHE A 144 -2.05 -6.47 1.73
CA PHE A 144 -1.05 -7.31 2.41
C PHE A 144 -1.66 -8.27 3.42
N ASP A 145 -2.64 -7.81 4.22
CA ASP A 145 -3.34 -8.69 5.17
C ASP A 145 -4.07 -9.83 4.43
N ARG A 146 -4.65 -9.52 3.28
CA ARG A 146 -5.33 -10.50 2.45
C ARG A 146 -4.36 -11.51 1.83
N LEU A 147 -3.18 -11.05 1.42
CA LEU A 147 -2.12 -11.92 0.91
C LEU A 147 -1.63 -12.89 1.99
N LEU A 148 -1.42 -12.41 3.21
CA LEU A 148 -1.01 -13.21 4.36
C LEU A 148 -2.10 -14.20 4.77
N PHE A 149 -3.34 -13.76 4.81
CA PHE A 149 -4.48 -14.62 5.09
C PHE A 149 -4.60 -15.78 4.11
N ASN A 150 -4.41 -15.52 2.80
CA ASN A 150 -4.42 -16.56 1.77
C ASN A 150 -3.25 -17.56 1.91
N ARG A 151 -2.20 -17.19 2.63
CA ARG A 151 -1.06 -18.08 2.99
C ARG A 151 -1.25 -18.78 4.34
N GLY A 152 -2.43 -18.66 4.96
CA GLY A 152 -2.74 -19.26 6.25
C GLY A 152 -2.27 -18.47 7.47
N VAL A 153 -1.79 -17.24 7.28
CA VAL A 153 -1.32 -16.38 8.38
C VAL A 153 -2.38 -15.29 8.63
N ASP A 154 -3.14 -15.41 9.73
CA ASP A 154 -4.12 -14.42 10.12
C ASP A 154 -3.55 -13.40 11.11
N VAL A 155 -3.17 -12.23 10.60
CA VAL A 155 -2.57 -11.14 11.39
C VAL A 155 -3.62 -10.40 12.24
N SER A 156 -4.92 -10.63 12.00
CA SER A 156 -6.00 -9.92 12.71
C SER A 156 -6.08 -10.26 14.19
N GLN A 157 -5.53 -11.39 14.61
CA GLN A 157 -5.52 -11.86 16.00
C GLN A 157 -4.33 -11.34 16.82
N GLY A 158 -3.48 -10.52 16.20
CA GLY A 158 -2.30 -9.96 16.85
C GLY A 158 -1.04 -10.83 16.72
N ARG A 159 0.10 -10.18 16.92
CA ARG A 159 1.42 -10.81 16.77
C ARG A 159 1.66 -11.91 17.81
N ASP A 160 1.13 -11.71 19.00
CA ASP A 160 1.31 -12.65 20.12
C ASP A 160 0.61 -13.98 19.85
N TYR A 161 -0.55 -13.97 19.21
CA TYR A 161 -1.26 -15.18 18.83
C TYR A 161 -0.50 -15.99 17.77
N LEU A 162 0.14 -15.33 16.81
CA LEU A 162 0.97 -15.99 15.81
C LEU A 162 2.22 -16.63 16.44
N LEU A 163 2.82 -15.99 17.42
CA LEU A 163 3.96 -16.53 18.16
C LEU A 163 3.54 -17.77 18.98
N LEU A 164 2.36 -17.72 19.63
CA LEU A 164 1.82 -18.85 20.37
C LEU A 164 1.46 -20.04 19.46
N GLN A 165 0.95 -19.79 18.24
CA GLN A 165 0.69 -20.85 17.27
C GLN A 165 1.97 -21.48 16.68
N ALA A 166 3.06 -20.71 16.60
CA ALA A 166 4.33 -21.19 16.09
C ALA A 166 5.13 -21.99 17.13
N GLN A 167 4.82 -21.83 18.42
CA GLN A 167 5.48 -22.57 19.51
C GLN A 167 4.74 -23.90 19.74
N SER A 168 5.48 -25.01 19.67
CA SER A 168 4.97 -26.31 20.10
C SER A 168 4.93 -26.38 21.63
N VAL A 169 3.93 -27.09 22.17
CA VAL A 169 3.85 -27.32 23.63
C VAL A 169 5.15 -27.94 24.16
N GLY A 170 5.80 -28.80 23.36
CA GLY A 170 7.06 -29.42 23.73
C GLY A 170 8.26 -28.48 23.86
N GLU A 171 8.25 -27.33 23.10
CA GLU A 171 9.30 -26.30 23.21
C GLU A 171 9.07 -25.36 24.40
N SER A 172 7.82 -25.28 24.87
CA SER A 172 7.44 -24.43 26.01
C SER A 172 7.42 -25.18 27.33
N MET A 173 7.66 -26.49 27.31
CA MET A 173 7.75 -27.32 28.51
C MET A 173 9.13 -27.25 29.09
N ASP A 174 9.22 -26.85 30.38
CA ASP A 174 10.46 -26.96 31.13
C ASP A 174 10.86 -28.43 31.32
N SER A 175 12.10 -28.73 31.04
CA SER A 175 12.67 -30.06 31.20
C SER A 175 13.77 -29.99 32.26
N PRO A 176 13.80 -30.85 33.29
CA PRO A 176 12.99 -32.07 33.46
C PRO A 176 11.66 -31.82 34.21
N LEU A 177 10.61 -32.47 33.72
CA LEU A 177 9.34 -32.54 34.46
C LEU A 177 9.56 -33.38 35.74
N VAL A 178 9.33 -32.75 36.88
CA VAL A 178 9.26 -33.48 38.16
C VAL A 178 7.93 -34.23 38.18
N THR A 179 7.98 -35.52 37.84
CA THR A 179 6.81 -36.39 37.93
C THR A 179 6.77 -37.07 39.27
N VAL A 180 5.66 -36.93 39.97
CA VAL A 180 5.42 -37.61 41.26
C VAL A 180 4.46 -38.75 41.01
N LEU A 181 4.81 -39.94 41.44
CA LEU A 181 3.93 -41.10 41.38
C LEU A 181 2.79 -40.92 42.41
N GLY A 182 1.52 -41.17 42.02
CA GLY A 182 0.35 -40.98 42.89
C GLY A 182 0.35 -41.83 44.17
N SER A 183 1.36 -42.68 44.35
CA SER A 183 1.59 -43.48 45.54
C SER A 183 2.64 -42.90 46.50
N GLU A 184 3.30 -41.82 46.14
CA GLU A 184 4.32 -41.15 46.96
C GLU A 184 3.66 -40.24 48.01
N SER A 185 4.24 -40.26 49.22
CA SER A 185 3.78 -39.40 50.32
C SER A 185 4.23 -37.99 50.08
N LEU A 186 3.37 -36.99 50.39
CA LEU A 186 3.70 -35.55 50.35
C LEU A 186 4.94 -35.13 51.15
N ALA A 187 5.49 -36.02 51.99
CA ALA A 187 6.69 -35.78 52.77
C ALA A 187 7.98 -36.19 52.00
N GLU A 188 7.87 -36.85 50.86
CA GLU A 188 8.99 -37.30 50.02
C GLU A 188 9.19 -36.45 48.75
N VAL A 189 8.31 -35.51 48.53
CA VAL A 189 8.34 -34.50 47.43
C VAL A 189 8.93 -33.18 47.93
#